data_8d905e5f651f27c8042a2c51006cbeee
#
_entry.id   8d905e5f651f27c8042a2c51006cbeee
#
_cell.length_a   1.000
_cell.length_b   1.000
_cell.length_c   1.000
_cell.angle_alpha   90.00
_cell.angle_beta   90.00
_cell.angle_gamma   90.00
#
_symmetry.space_group_name_H-M   'P 1'
#
loop_
_entity.id
_entity.type
_entity.pdbx_description
1 polymer ?
#
loop_
_entity_poly.entity_id
_entity_poly.type
_entity_poly.pdbx_seq_one_letter_code
_entity_poly.pdbx_strand_id
1 'polypeptide(L)'
;VNRLLAALMLLGVGTVAPQQQALTADDGASVVVQSQVDARTLDLTISSPALGTSAPVRLLLPAHWYDQPDRTWPVLYLLHGCCEVADYQSWTRFTDVERFTADKDVLVVMPSDGQAGMYSKWAKSVPDWESFHLTELLQILRKGYRAGGPMAVAGLSIGGYGAMAYAFRHPGMFTAAASFSGIPDTTLPAVPEFIQSVLARVGYGPWDLWGNEFLNYQTWAEHNPSAHVDKLRGTALFVSCGNGFPGPLDPPTGADLIEPVAQVSSQAFVAALRLGGVPVTTDFYGGGTHSWPYWERELHKAWPMLAAGLRLG
;
A
#
# COMPACT_ATOMS: atom_id res chain seq x y z
N VAL A 1 -30.03 21.24 -74.22
CA VAL A 1 -30.08 21.80 -72.88
C VAL A 1 -29.34 20.82 -71.94
N ASN A 2 -28.01 21.04 -71.76
CA ASN A 2 -27.15 20.25 -70.87
C ASN A 2 -27.14 20.92 -69.50
N ARG A 3 -27.49 20.20 -68.45
CA ARG A 3 -27.24 20.56 -67.04
C ARG A 3 -26.02 19.77 -66.53
N LEU A 4 -24.93 20.48 -66.28
CA LEU A 4 -23.80 19.94 -65.51
C LEU A 4 -24.20 19.97 -64.02
N LEU A 5 -24.14 18.82 -63.38
CA LEU A 5 -24.13 18.70 -61.95
C LEU A 5 -22.70 18.79 -61.43
N ALA A 6 -22.33 19.84 -60.66
CA ALA A 6 -21.11 19.91 -59.96
C ALA A 6 -21.26 19.17 -58.58
N ALA A 7 -20.48 18.12 -58.40
CA ALA A 7 -20.37 17.43 -57.10
C ALA A 7 -19.35 18.17 -56.23
N LEU A 8 -19.83 18.75 -55.12
CA LEU A 8 -18.96 19.29 -54.06
C LEU A 8 -18.44 18.14 -53.21
N MET A 9 -17.16 17.82 -53.30
CA MET A 9 -16.50 16.97 -52.33
C MET A 9 -16.17 17.81 -51.08
N LEU A 10 -16.89 17.52 -49.96
CA LEU A 10 -16.54 17.97 -48.63
C LEU A 10 -15.37 17.11 -48.12
N LEU A 11 -14.16 17.68 -48.13
CA LEU A 11 -13.02 17.13 -47.43
C LEU A 11 -13.26 17.34 -45.93
N GLY A 12 -13.67 16.29 -45.23
CA GLY A 12 -13.75 16.26 -43.78
C GLY A 12 -12.34 16.30 -43.18
N VAL A 13 -11.95 17.45 -42.64
CA VAL A 13 -10.74 17.58 -41.81
C VAL A 13 -11.08 16.88 -40.48
N GLY A 14 -10.69 15.62 -40.35
CA GLY A 14 -10.73 14.93 -39.10
C GLY A 14 -9.76 15.58 -38.11
N THR A 15 -10.28 16.26 -37.12
CA THR A 15 -9.48 16.71 -35.98
C THR A 15 -9.00 15.45 -35.22
N VAL A 16 -7.72 15.12 -35.38
CA VAL A 16 -7.06 14.12 -34.52
C VAL A 16 -7.06 14.74 -33.13
N ALA A 17 -7.82 14.15 -32.21
CA ALA A 17 -7.76 14.52 -30.81
C ALA A 17 -6.28 14.39 -30.34
N PRO A 18 -5.75 15.35 -29.57
CA PRO A 18 -4.38 15.25 -29.09
C PRO A 18 -4.26 13.94 -28.31
N GLN A 19 -3.36 13.08 -28.75
CA GLN A 19 -3.02 11.83 -28.09
C GLN A 19 -2.46 12.23 -26.72
N GLN A 20 -3.23 12.00 -25.67
CA GLN A 20 -2.82 12.30 -24.30
C GLN A 20 -1.52 11.51 -24.06
N GLN A 21 -0.42 12.23 -23.88
CA GLN A 21 0.90 11.64 -23.74
C GLN A 21 0.83 10.69 -22.53
N ALA A 22 1.12 9.40 -22.75
CA ALA A 22 1.04 8.40 -21.69
C ALA A 22 1.93 8.84 -20.53
N LEU A 23 1.35 8.85 -19.32
CA LEU A 23 2.12 9.11 -18.10
C LEU A 23 3.08 7.95 -17.86
N THR A 24 4.37 8.22 -18.00
CA THR A 24 5.44 7.20 -17.95
C THR A 24 6.46 7.53 -16.86
N ALA A 25 6.90 6.47 -16.16
CA ALA A 25 8.10 6.50 -15.33
C ALA A 25 9.37 6.40 -16.20
N ASP A 26 10.53 6.61 -15.59
CA ASP A 26 11.80 6.71 -16.33
C ASP A 26 12.26 5.36 -16.90
N ASP A 27 11.81 4.25 -16.32
CA ASP A 27 12.07 2.86 -16.77
C ASP A 27 11.06 2.33 -17.80
N GLY A 28 10.05 3.16 -18.15
CA GLY A 28 9.02 2.82 -19.12
C GLY A 28 7.71 2.31 -18.51
N ALA A 29 7.60 2.20 -17.18
CA ALA A 29 6.30 1.93 -16.56
C ALA A 29 5.29 3.02 -16.92
N SER A 30 4.05 2.66 -17.25
CA SER A 30 3.08 3.63 -17.80
C SER A 30 1.64 3.31 -17.44
N VAL A 31 0.83 4.35 -17.29
CA VAL A 31 -0.62 4.19 -17.14
C VAL A 31 -1.21 3.72 -18.48
N VAL A 32 -1.73 2.51 -18.51
CA VAL A 32 -2.38 1.91 -19.69
C VAL A 32 -3.89 2.01 -19.65
N VAL A 33 -4.48 2.10 -18.46
CA VAL A 33 -5.92 2.36 -18.25
C VAL A 33 -6.09 3.34 -17.10
N GLN A 34 -6.98 4.30 -17.27
CA GLN A 34 -7.48 5.15 -16.21
C GLN A 34 -9.00 5.18 -16.26
N SER A 35 -9.64 4.91 -15.14
CA SER A 35 -11.10 4.91 -14.99
C SER A 35 -11.50 5.82 -13.84
N GLN A 36 -12.39 6.77 -14.12
CA GLN A 36 -13.06 7.56 -13.08
C GLN A 36 -14.18 6.71 -12.49
N VAL A 37 -14.10 6.37 -11.20
CA VAL A 37 -15.13 5.59 -10.49
C VAL A 37 -16.20 6.53 -9.96
N ASP A 38 -15.80 7.63 -9.35
CA ASP A 38 -16.65 8.74 -8.89
C ASP A 38 -15.85 10.05 -8.90
N ALA A 39 -16.40 11.13 -8.31
CA ALA A 39 -15.76 12.46 -8.32
C ALA A 39 -14.35 12.47 -7.68
N ARG A 40 -14.04 11.56 -6.75
CA ARG A 40 -12.76 11.51 -6.03
C ARG A 40 -11.97 10.23 -6.27
N THR A 41 -12.58 9.19 -6.80
CA THR A 41 -11.97 7.85 -6.91
C THR A 41 -11.54 7.57 -8.35
N LEU A 42 -10.25 7.31 -8.52
CA LEU A 42 -9.65 6.88 -9.78
C LEU A 42 -9.08 5.47 -9.65
N ASP A 43 -9.33 4.62 -10.64
CA ASP A 43 -8.64 3.35 -10.81
C ASP A 43 -7.67 3.46 -11.98
N LEU A 44 -6.41 3.11 -11.73
CA LEU A 44 -5.34 3.07 -12.72
C LEU A 44 -4.94 1.62 -12.96
N THR A 45 -4.58 1.29 -14.19
CA THR A 45 -3.80 0.09 -14.49
C THR A 45 -2.45 0.53 -15.04
N ILE A 46 -1.38 0.08 -14.42
CA ILE A 46 -0.01 0.47 -14.76
C ILE A 46 0.72 -0.74 -15.31
N SER A 47 1.23 -0.62 -16.53
CA SER A 47 2.19 -1.58 -17.09
C SER A 47 3.53 -1.36 -16.40
N SER A 48 4.11 -2.40 -15.82
CA SER A 48 5.27 -2.32 -14.94
C SER A 48 6.39 -3.25 -15.40
N PRO A 49 7.56 -2.72 -15.77
CA PRO A 49 8.78 -3.51 -15.94
C PRO A 49 9.20 -4.26 -14.67
N ALA A 50 9.08 -3.64 -13.49
CA ALA A 50 9.43 -4.28 -12.21
C ALA A 50 8.58 -5.52 -11.90
N LEU A 51 7.34 -5.53 -12.37
CA LEU A 51 6.45 -6.68 -12.21
C LEU A 51 6.48 -7.65 -13.40
N GLY A 52 6.95 -7.21 -14.56
CA GLY A 52 6.82 -7.96 -15.83
C GLY A 52 5.37 -8.11 -16.30
N THR A 53 4.46 -7.33 -15.73
CA THR A 53 3.02 -7.36 -16.01
C THR A 53 2.39 -6.02 -15.63
N SER A 54 1.06 -5.92 -15.73
CA SER A 54 0.34 -4.74 -15.26
C SER A 54 -0.29 -4.98 -13.89
N ALA A 55 -0.36 -3.91 -13.07
CA ALA A 55 -1.01 -3.94 -11.78
C ALA A 55 -1.97 -2.75 -11.59
N PRO A 56 -3.10 -2.95 -10.88
CA PRO A 56 -4.04 -1.88 -10.59
C PRO A 56 -3.63 -1.07 -9.36
N VAL A 57 -4.08 0.19 -9.33
CA VAL A 57 -3.92 1.12 -8.22
C VAL A 57 -5.20 1.94 -8.09
N ARG A 58 -5.72 2.10 -6.88
CA ARG A 58 -6.81 3.05 -6.60
C ARG A 58 -6.27 4.30 -5.93
N LEU A 59 -6.76 5.45 -6.39
CA LEU A 59 -6.47 6.75 -5.80
C LEU A 59 -7.74 7.36 -5.24
N LEU A 60 -7.65 7.97 -4.05
CA LEU A 60 -8.65 8.93 -3.59
C LEU A 60 -8.04 10.32 -3.67
N LEU A 61 -8.69 11.18 -4.44
CA LEU A 61 -8.23 12.55 -4.68
C LEU A 61 -8.45 13.41 -3.42
N PRO A 62 -7.56 14.38 -3.14
CA PRO A 62 -7.71 15.33 -2.04
C PRO A 62 -9.01 16.13 -2.08
N ALA A 63 -9.47 16.64 -0.93
CA ALA A 63 -10.70 17.42 -0.82
C ALA A 63 -10.74 18.60 -1.82
N HIS A 64 -9.66 19.37 -1.94
CA HIS A 64 -9.58 20.55 -2.80
C HIS A 64 -8.89 20.27 -4.15
N TRP A 65 -8.98 19.04 -4.65
CA TRP A 65 -8.31 18.62 -5.90
C TRP A 65 -8.66 19.50 -7.10
N TYR A 66 -9.93 19.82 -7.28
CA TYR A 66 -10.42 20.58 -8.41
C TYR A 66 -10.32 22.11 -8.20
N ASP A 67 -10.36 22.55 -6.95
CA ASP A 67 -10.33 23.97 -6.60
C ASP A 67 -8.91 24.55 -6.60
N GLN A 68 -7.89 23.71 -6.46
CA GLN A 68 -6.48 24.08 -6.36
C GLN A 68 -5.63 23.32 -7.39
N PRO A 69 -5.76 23.62 -8.69
CA PRO A 69 -5.16 22.82 -9.77
C PRO A 69 -3.62 22.82 -9.76
N ASP A 70 -2.98 23.87 -9.25
CA ASP A 70 -1.52 24.00 -9.21
C ASP A 70 -0.88 23.47 -7.91
N ARG A 71 -1.71 23.04 -6.96
CA ARG A 71 -1.22 22.53 -5.67
C ARG A 71 -0.73 21.09 -5.81
N THR A 72 0.41 20.80 -5.17
CA THR A 72 0.86 19.43 -4.93
C THR A 72 0.36 18.95 -3.57
N TRP A 73 0.19 17.63 -3.43
CA TRP A 73 -0.48 17.01 -2.30
C TRP A 73 0.43 16.02 -1.57
N PRO A 74 0.41 15.99 -0.24
CA PRO A 74 1.03 14.92 0.51
C PRO A 74 0.37 13.58 0.18
N VAL A 75 1.10 12.49 0.38
CA VAL A 75 0.68 11.16 -0.06
C VAL A 75 0.55 10.22 1.12
N LEU A 76 -0.59 9.54 1.24
CA LEU A 76 -0.80 8.43 2.14
C LEU A 76 -0.92 7.12 1.34
N TYR A 77 0.05 6.23 1.51
CA TYR A 77 -0.09 4.85 1.04
C TYR A 77 -0.91 4.04 2.04
N LEU A 78 -1.94 3.34 1.56
CA LEU A 78 -2.71 2.36 2.35
C LEU A 78 -2.52 0.98 1.73
N LEU A 79 -1.78 0.14 2.44
CA LEU A 79 -1.36 -1.18 2.01
C LEU A 79 -2.35 -2.24 2.52
N HIS A 80 -2.84 -3.08 1.61
CA HIS A 80 -3.82 -4.13 1.92
C HIS A 80 -3.18 -5.37 2.55
N GLY A 81 -4.01 -6.29 3.01
CA GLY A 81 -3.61 -7.61 3.51
C GLY A 81 -3.65 -8.70 2.44
N CYS A 82 -3.40 -9.95 2.85
CA CYS A 82 -3.43 -11.09 1.95
C CYS A 82 -4.84 -11.40 1.44
N CYS A 83 -4.89 -11.83 0.34
CA CYS A 83 -5.44 -12.89 -0.49
C CYS A 83 -6.69 -12.42 -1.22
N GLU A 84 -6.97 -11.11 -1.24
CA GLU A 84 -8.04 -10.53 -2.03
C GLU A 84 -7.66 -10.46 -3.52
N VAL A 85 -8.60 -10.75 -4.41
CA VAL A 85 -8.36 -10.68 -5.86
C VAL A 85 -8.35 -9.22 -6.34
N ALA A 86 -9.26 -8.39 -5.83
CA ALA A 86 -9.31 -6.96 -6.09
C ALA A 86 -8.70 -6.19 -4.91
N ASP A 87 -7.48 -6.52 -4.58
CA ASP A 87 -6.72 -6.09 -3.41
C ASP A 87 -6.60 -4.56 -3.27
N TYR A 88 -6.37 -3.84 -4.39
CA TYR A 88 -6.30 -2.38 -4.45
C TYR A 88 -7.62 -1.67 -4.06
N GLN A 89 -8.74 -2.40 -4.01
CA GLN A 89 -10.05 -1.88 -3.60
C GLN A 89 -10.39 -2.19 -2.14
N SER A 90 -9.61 -3.02 -1.47
CA SER A 90 -9.97 -3.59 -0.17
C SER A 90 -10.27 -2.52 0.89
N TRP A 91 -9.45 -1.47 0.98
CA TRP A 91 -9.69 -0.38 1.92
C TRP A 91 -11.01 0.34 1.68
N THR A 92 -11.35 0.66 0.42
CA THR A 92 -12.63 1.32 0.10
C THR A 92 -13.83 0.41 0.23
N ARG A 93 -13.62 -0.90 0.00
CA ARG A 93 -14.67 -1.90 0.05
C ARG A 93 -15.09 -2.27 1.47
N PHE A 94 -14.15 -2.29 2.40
CA PHE A 94 -14.35 -2.85 3.74
C PHE A 94 -14.28 -1.82 4.87
N THR A 95 -13.98 -0.55 4.56
CA THR A 95 -13.86 0.53 5.54
C THR A 95 -14.57 1.79 5.05
N ASP A 96 -14.62 2.78 5.92
CA ASP A 96 -15.16 4.11 5.61
C ASP A 96 -14.11 5.09 5.04
N VAL A 97 -12.97 4.61 4.57
CA VAL A 97 -11.82 5.43 4.18
C VAL A 97 -12.15 6.54 3.17
N GLU A 98 -13.08 6.30 2.23
CA GLU A 98 -13.54 7.31 1.27
C GLU A 98 -14.22 8.49 1.99
N ARG A 99 -15.15 8.18 2.89
CA ARG A 99 -15.86 9.18 3.72
C ARG A 99 -14.90 9.83 4.71
N PHE A 100 -14.05 9.02 5.37
CA PHE A 100 -13.10 9.48 6.37
C PHE A 100 -12.08 10.48 5.81
N THR A 101 -11.68 10.31 4.55
CA THR A 101 -10.72 11.20 3.89
C THR A 101 -11.38 12.29 3.02
N ALA A 102 -12.71 12.38 3.00
CA ALA A 102 -13.44 13.26 2.08
C ALA A 102 -13.13 14.75 2.25
N ASP A 103 -12.84 15.17 3.47
CA ASP A 103 -12.52 16.55 3.85
C ASP A 103 -10.99 16.80 4.03
N LYS A 104 -10.14 15.86 3.61
CA LYS A 104 -8.71 15.92 3.86
C LYS A 104 -7.90 16.19 2.59
N ASP A 105 -6.90 17.05 2.72
CA ASP A 105 -6.01 17.46 1.64
C ASP A 105 -4.83 16.47 1.48
N VAL A 106 -5.15 15.22 1.22
CA VAL A 106 -4.20 14.11 1.05
C VAL A 106 -4.57 13.26 -0.16
N LEU A 107 -3.58 12.92 -0.98
CA LEU A 107 -3.71 11.91 -2.02
C LEU A 107 -3.55 10.54 -1.38
N VAL A 108 -4.64 9.76 -1.30
CA VAL A 108 -4.59 8.39 -0.80
C VAL A 108 -4.29 7.44 -1.95
N VAL A 109 -3.30 6.57 -1.76
CA VAL A 109 -2.82 5.63 -2.77
C VAL A 109 -2.95 4.21 -2.24
N MET A 110 -3.75 3.41 -2.90
CA MET A 110 -4.02 2.00 -2.57
C MET A 110 -3.54 1.13 -3.73
N PRO A 111 -2.26 0.76 -3.76
CA PRO A 111 -1.73 -0.07 -4.83
C PRO A 111 -2.03 -1.55 -4.59
N SER A 112 -2.16 -2.31 -5.67
CA SER A 112 -2.09 -3.76 -5.62
C SER A 112 -0.68 -4.22 -5.25
N ASP A 113 -0.57 -5.24 -4.42
CA ASP A 113 0.64 -6.00 -4.12
C ASP A 113 0.49 -7.46 -4.61
N GLY A 114 -0.46 -7.68 -5.53
CA GLY A 114 -0.94 -9.02 -5.82
C GLY A 114 -1.57 -9.65 -4.58
N GLN A 115 -1.97 -10.90 -4.66
CA GLN A 115 -2.64 -11.55 -3.53
C GLN A 115 -1.72 -11.78 -2.32
N ALA A 116 -0.39 -11.83 -2.50
CA ALA A 116 0.59 -12.05 -1.43
C ALA A 116 2.01 -11.63 -1.83
N GLY A 117 2.18 -10.43 -2.39
CA GLY A 117 3.46 -9.91 -2.91
C GLY A 117 4.48 -9.58 -1.83
N MET A 118 4.03 -9.48 -0.58
CA MET A 118 4.86 -9.13 0.58
C MET A 118 5.63 -7.82 0.42
N TYR A 119 5.12 -6.91 -0.40
CA TYR A 119 5.68 -5.55 -0.56
C TYR A 119 7.20 -5.55 -0.79
N SER A 120 7.71 -6.55 -1.51
CA SER A 120 9.14 -6.74 -1.66
C SER A 120 9.52 -7.26 -3.03
N LYS A 121 10.81 -7.22 -3.30
CA LYS A 121 11.41 -7.93 -4.42
C LYS A 121 11.52 -9.41 -4.10
N TRP A 122 11.09 -10.25 -5.02
CA TRP A 122 11.17 -11.70 -4.89
C TRP A 122 12.53 -12.26 -5.33
N ALA A 123 12.87 -13.44 -4.85
CA ALA A 123 14.15 -14.08 -5.13
C ALA A 123 14.45 -14.26 -6.64
N LYS A 124 13.42 -14.39 -7.47
CA LYS A 124 13.55 -14.56 -8.93
C LYS A 124 13.57 -13.23 -9.71
N SER A 125 13.81 -12.10 -9.06
CA SER A 125 13.84 -10.75 -9.64
C SER A 125 12.48 -10.14 -9.99
N VAL A 126 11.53 -10.92 -10.38
CA VAL A 126 10.13 -10.52 -10.61
C VAL A 126 9.21 -11.48 -9.86
N PRO A 127 8.14 -10.96 -9.23
CA PRO A 127 7.77 -9.55 -9.12
C PRO A 127 8.70 -8.77 -8.18
N ASP A 128 8.89 -7.48 -8.48
CA ASP A 128 9.53 -6.52 -7.59
C ASP A 128 8.51 -5.43 -7.20
N TRP A 129 7.70 -5.75 -6.19
CA TRP A 129 6.63 -4.88 -5.71
C TRP A 129 7.15 -3.58 -5.09
N GLU A 130 8.31 -3.65 -4.43
CA GLU A 130 8.94 -2.46 -3.84
C GLU A 130 9.32 -1.43 -4.93
N SER A 131 9.96 -1.86 -6.01
CA SER A 131 10.28 -1.00 -7.14
C SER A 131 9.04 -0.48 -7.84
N PHE A 132 8.01 -1.32 -8.00
CA PHE A 132 6.74 -0.88 -8.56
C PHE A 132 6.11 0.25 -7.73
N HIS A 133 6.01 0.09 -6.41
CA HIS A 133 5.34 1.07 -5.55
C HIS A 133 6.14 2.36 -5.35
N LEU A 134 7.44 2.22 -5.07
CA LEU A 134 8.24 3.35 -4.58
C LEU A 134 9.07 4.03 -5.68
N THR A 135 9.19 3.41 -6.86
CA THR A 135 9.89 4.01 -8.01
C THR A 135 8.93 4.29 -9.14
N GLU A 136 8.34 3.28 -9.75
CA GLU A 136 7.50 3.42 -10.93
C GLU A 136 6.22 4.22 -10.63
N LEU A 137 5.40 3.73 -9.69
CA LEU A 137 4.15 4.37 -9.30
C LEU A 137 4.40 5.77 -8.73
N LEU A 138 5.39 5.96 -7.86
CA LEU A 138 5.68 7.27 -7.28
C LEU A 138 6.07 8.30 -8.34
N GLN A 139 6.83 7.92 -9.37
CA GLN A 139 7.15 8.82 -10.48
C GLN A 139 5.89 9.18 -11.27
N ILE A 140 5.02 8.21 -11.56
CA ILE A 140 3.74 8.43 -12.23
C ILE A 140 2.86 9.39 -11.41
N LEU A 141 2.76 9.17 -10.09
CA LEU A 141 1.99 10.04 -9.19
C LEU A 141 2.52 11.47 -9.17
N ARG A 142 3.85 11.65 -9.18
CA ARG A 142 4.48 12.98 -9.23
C ARG A 142 4.25 13.68 -10.58
N LYS A 143 4.36 12.94 -11.69
CA LYS A 143 4.22 13.50 -13.05
C LYS A 143 2.76 13.81 -13.41
N GLY A 144 1.80 12.98 -12.95
CA GLY A 144 0.41 13.07 -13.43
C GLY A 144 -0.64 13.35 -12.36
N TYR A 145 -0.34 13.08 -11.10
CA TYR A 145 -1.34 13.18 -10.02
C TYR A 145 -0.90 14.13 -8.90
N ARG A 146 -0.03 15.07 -9.21
CA ARG A 146 0.39 16.16 -8.32
C ARG A 146 0.85 15.69 -6.93
N ALA A 147 1.39 14.47 -6.84
CA ALA A 147 2.01 13.98 -5.61
C ALA A 147 3.25 14.81 -5.28
N GLY A 148 3.32 15.34 -4.05
CA GLY A 148 4.43 16.16 -3.60
C GLY A 148 4.34 16.42 -2.08
N GLY A 149 5.47 16.80 -1.49
CA GLY A 149 5.52 17.02 -0.04
C GLY A 149 5.73 15.72 0.76
N PRO A 150 5.34 15.71 2.06
CA PRO A 150 5.57 14.57 2.92
C PRO A 150 4.73 13.35 2.53
N MET A 151 5.26 12.17 2.84
CA MET A 151 4.59 10.90 2.62
C MET A 151 4.44 10.14 3.92
N ALA A 152 3.33 9.42 4.06
CA ALA A 152 3.10 8.45 5.13
C ALA A 152 2.64 7.11 4.53
N VAL A 153 2.82 6.05 5.29
CA VAL A 153 2.39 4.71 4.90
C VAL A 153 1.70 4.02 6.07
N ALA A 154 0.57 3.37 5.79
CA ALA A 154 -0.12 2.54 6.76
C ALA A 154 -0.58 1.26 6.06
N GLY A 155 -0.69 0.18 6.81
CA GLY A 155 -1.15 -1.07 6.24
C GLY A 155 -1.57 -2.08 7.28
N LEU A 156 -2.24 -3.12 6.81
CA LEU A 156 -2.75 -4.21 7.65
C LEU A 156 -2.15 -5.56 7.26
N SER A 157 -1.97 -6.46 8.20
CA SER A 157 -1.47 -7.81 7.93
C SER A 157 -0.13 -7.77 7.19
N ILE A 158 -0.02 -8.41 6.00
CA ILE A 158 1.17 -8.28 5.15
C ILE A 158 1.44 -6.81 4.75
N GLY A 159 0.40 -5.97 4.60
CA GLY A 159 0.56 -4.53 4.38
C GLY A 159 1.10 -3.79 5.61
N GLY A 160 0.81 -4.28 6.82
CA GLY A 160 1.42 -3.79 8.04
C GLY A 160 2.92 -4.09 8.11
N TYR A 161 3.32 -5.27 7.64
CA TYR A 161 4.72 -5.58 7.37
C TYR A 161 5.28 -4.60 6.32
N GLY A 162 4.61 -4.48 5.16
CA GLY A 162 5.04 -3.61 4.06
C GLY A 162 5.27 -2.16 4.49
N ALA A 163 4.39 -1.61 5.34
CA ALA A 163 4.54 -0.26 5.87
C ALA A 163 5.86 -0.08 6.65
N MET A 164 6.19 -1.02 7.52
CA MET A 164 7.44 -1.00 8.29
C MET A 164 8.66 -1.32 7.42
N ALA A 165 8.51 -2.25 6.46
CA ALA A 165 9.56 -2.59 5.51
C ALA A 165 9.96 -1.40 4.64
N TYR A 166 9.00 -0.69 4.07
CA TYR A 166 9.27 0.51 3.27
C TYR A 166 9.92 1.62 4.08
N ALA A 167 9.45 1.84 5.32
CA ALA A 167 10.00 2.87 6.18
C ALA A 167 11.48 2.62 6.54
N PHE A 168 11.87 1.38 6.87
CA PHE A 168 13.27 1.11 7.21
C PHE A 168 14.19 0.97 5.98
N ARG A 169 13.66 0.47 4.85
CA ARG A 169 14.48 0.29 3.63
C ARG A 169 14.73 1.61 2.90
N HIS A 170 13.84 2.59 3.09
CA HIS A 170 13.94 3.93 2.52
C HIS A 170 13.92 5.01 3.63
N PRO A 171 14.97 5.11 4.46
CA PRO A 171 15.01 6.07 5.57
C PRO A 171 14.77 7.49 5.08
N GLY A 172 13.87 8.22 5.75
CA GLY A 172 13.50 9.59 5.41
C GLY A 172 12.47 9.74 4.28
N MET A 173 12.07 8.66 3.60
CA MET A 173 11.01 8.72 2.59
C MET A 173 9.63 8.95 3.23
N PHE A 174 9.37 8.29 4.35
CA PHE A 174 8.10 8.38 5.07
C PHE A 174 8.29 9.11 6.40
N THR A 175 7.46 10.11 6.63
CA THR A 175 7.43 10.87 7.89
C THR A 175 6.67 10.16 9.00
N ALA A 176 5.76 9.26 8.62
CA ALA A 176 4.99 8.42 9.53
C ALA A 176 4.71 7.05 8.90
N ALA A 177 4.70 6.00 9.73
CA ALA A 177 4.34 4.65 9.33
C ALA A 177 3.45 3.97 10.39
N ALA A 178 2.41 3.26 9.95
CA ALA A 178 1.49 2.55 10.83
C ALA A 178 1.30 1.09 10.39
N SER A 179 1.34 0.16 11.35
CA SER A 179 1.12 -1.27 11.15
C SER A 179 -0.04 -1.75 12.00
N PHE A 180 -1.06 -2.29 11.35
CA PHE A 180 -2.25 -2.86 11.98
C PHE A 180 -2.22 -4.38 11.83
N SER A 181 -2.15 -5.13 12.91
CA SER A 181 -2.04 -6.60 12.89
C SER A 181 -0.97 -7.10 11.92
N GLY A 182 0.16 -6.39 11.83
CA GLY A 182 1.25 -6.72 10.91
C GLY A 182 2.17 -7.82 11.45
N ILE A 183 3.11 -8.25 10.59
CA ILE A 183 4.13 -9.26 10.93
C ILE A 183 5.55 -8.67 10.77
N PRO A 184 5.89 -7.57 11.48
CA PRO A 184 7.13 -6.83 11.27
C PRO A 184 8.39 -7.50 11.84
N ASP A 185 8.28 -8.67 12.47
CA ASP A 185 9.43 -9.54 12.75
C ASP A 185 9.27 -10.85 11.98
N THR A 186 9.94 -10.92 10.83
CA THR A 186 9.81 -12.02 9.86
C THR A 186 10.66 -13.24 10.21
N THR A 187 11.55 -13.13 11.17
CA THR A 187 12.50 -14.21 11.54
C THR A 187 12.17 -14.90 12.86
N LEU A 188 11.10 -14.51 13.52
CA LEU A 188 10.62 -15.22 14.72
C LEU A 188 10.17 -16.65 14.38
N PRO A 189 10.36 -17.61 15.29
CA PRO A 189 9.83 -18.97 15.12
C PRO A 189 8.35 -18.94 14.75
N ALA A 190 7.95 -19.78 13.81
CA ALA A 190 6.61 -19.90 13.21
C ALA A 190 6.19 -18.76 12.26
N VAL A 191 6.89 -17.62 12.21
CA VAL A 191 6.55 -16.53 11.28
C VAL A 191 6.96 -16.86 9.84
N PRO A 192 8.14 -17.40 9.54
CA PRO A 192 8.46 -17.86 8.19
C PRO A 192 7.46 -18.87 7.64
N GLU A 193 7.08 -19.87 8.43
CA GLU A 193 6.09 -20.89 8.06
C GLU A 193 4.70 -20.27 7.84
N PHE A 194 4.33 -19.28 8.63
CA PHE A 194 3.11 -18.52 8.42
C PHE A 194 3.15 -17.78 7.07
N ILE A 195 4.23 -17.04 6.75
CA ILE A 195 4.40 -16.35 5.46
C ILE A 195 4.34 -17.36 4.30
N GLN A 196 5.02 -18.50 4.42
CA GLN A 196 4.98 -19.57 3.42
C GLN A 196 3.56 -20.13 3.22
N SER A 197 2.78 -20.24 4.31
CA SER A 197 1.39 -20.67 4.23
C SER A 197 0.49 -19.65 3.50
N VAL A 198 0.76 -18.36 3.68
CA VAL A 198 0.10 -17.27 2.94
C VAL A 198 0.40 -17.38 1.44
N LEU A 199 1.66 -17.61 1.06
CA LEU A 199 2.06 -17.84 -0.33
C LEU A 199 1.37 -19.06 -0.94
N ALA A 200 1.38 -20.19 -0.21
CA ALA A 200 0.77 -21.45 -0.66
C ALA A 200 -0.74 -21.31 -0.86
N ARG A 201 -1.42 -20.49 -0.05
CA ARG A 201 -2.87 -20.23 -0.16
C ARG A 201 -3.25 -19.60 -1.51
N VAL A 202 -2.35 -18.87 -2.14
CA VAL A 202 -2.55 -18.20 -3.43
C VAL A 202 -1.75 -18.87 -4.57
N GLY A 203 -1.25 -20.07 -4.34
CA GLY A 203 -0.64 -20.92 -5.37
C GLY A 203 0.85 -20.73 -5.62
N TYR A 204 1.55 -19.98 -4.76
CA TYR A 204 3.00 -19.84 -4.84
C TYR A 204 3.74 -20.94 -4.07
N GLY A 205 4.97 -21.20 -4.48
CA GLY A 205 5.87 -22.09 -3.74
C GLY A 205 6.35 -21.45 -2.42
N PRO A 206 6.62 -22.24 -1.38
CA PRO A 206 7.01 -21.73 -0.07
C PRO A 206 8.32 -20.91 -0.10
N TRP A 207 9.16 -21.14 -1.11
CA TRP A 207 10.46 -20.49 -1.24
C TRP A 207 10.55 -19.47 -2.39
N ASP A 208 9.43 -19.16 -3.03
CA ASP A 208 9.41 -18.24 -4.17
C ASP A 208 9.72 -16.79 -3.75
N LEU A 209 9.34 -16.41 -2.54
CA LEU A 209 9.52 -15.05 -2.02
C LEU A 209 11.01 -14.73 -1.75
N TRP A 210 11.59 -15.29 -0.68
CA TRP A 210 12.96 -15.01 -0.23
C TRP A 210 13.82 -16.28 -0.08
N GLY A 211 13.39 -17.39 -0.65
CA GLY A 211 14.02 -18.68 -0.51
C GLY A 211 13.69 -19.37 0.80
N ASN A 212 14.40 -20.48 1.07
CA ASN A 212 14.24 -21.22 2.33
C ASN A 212 14.81 -20.43 3.52
N GLU A 213 14.08 -20.31 4.61
CA GLU A 213 14.38 -19.48 5.79
C GLU A 213 15.69 -19.85 6.49
N PHE A 214 16.12 -21.10 6.40
CA PHE A 214 17.39 -21.54 6.98
C PHE A 214 18.56 -21.33 6.01
N LEU A 215 18.38 -21.71 4.75
CA LEU A 215 19.45 -21.61 3.73
C LEU A 215 19.64 -20.17 3.27
N ASN A 216 18.62 -19.35 3.31
CA ASN A 216 18.62 -17.95 2.89
C ASN A 216 18.35 -17.00 4.08
N TYR A 217 18.79 -17.39 5.28
CA TYR A 217 18.54 -16.60 6.50
C TYR A 217 18.98 -15.13 6.36
N GLN A 218 20.07 -14.87 5.67
CA GLN A 218 20.54 -13.49 5.43
C GLN A 218 19.49 -12.67 4.65
N THR A 219 18.87 -13.25 3.62
CA THR A 219 17.80 -12.59 2.87
C THR A 219 16.57 -12.32 3.75
N TRP A 220 16.18 -13.29 4.58
CA TRP A 220 15.09 -13.08 5.54
C TRP A 220 15.40 -11.98 6.56
N ALA A 221 16.62 -11.93 7.08
CA ALA A 221 17.08 -10.89 7.99
C ALA A 221 17.12 -9.50 7.33
N GLU A 222 17.53 -9.43 6.06
CA GLU A 222 17.52 -8.18 5.26
C GLU A 222 16.09 -7.64 5.01
N HIS A 223 15.09 -8.50 5.08
CA HIS A 223 13.66 -8.15 4.96
C HIS A 223 12.95 -8.06 6.32
N ASN A 224 13.69 -8.10 7.44
CA ASN A 224 13.12 -8.06 8.78
C ASN A 224 13.19 -6.64 9.39
N PRO A 225 12.06 -5.90 9.50
CA PRO A 225 12.04 -4.60 10.17
C PRO A 225 12.63 -4.62 11.58
N SER A 226 12.43 -5.69 12.37
CA SER A 226 12.95 -5.82 13.73
C SER A 226 14.49 -5.82 13.78
N ALA A 227 15.15 -6.29 12.73
CA ALA A 227 16.61 -6.31 12.64
C ALA A 227 17.22 -4.93 12.26
N HIS A 228 16.39 -3.96 11.85
CA HIS A 228 16.81 -2.68 11.27
C HIS A 228 16.12 -1.47 11.91
N VAL A 229 15.75 -1.58 13.19
CA VAL A 229 15.01 -0.52 13.90
C VAL A 229 15.74 0.83 13.96
N ASP A 230 17.06 0.83 13.89
CA ASP A 230 17.88 2.03 13.82
C ASP A 230 17.57 2.91 12.60
N LYS A 231 17.19 2.29 11.48
CA LYS A 231 16.81 2.97 10.23
C LYS A 231 15.41 3.63 10.29
N LEU A 232 14.63 3.32 11.31
CA LEU A 232 13.30 3.91 11.54
C LEU A 232 13.36 5.21 12.37
N ARG A 233 14.57 5.64 12.79
CA ARG A 233 14.74 6.91 13.51
C ARG A 233 14.26 8.08 12.65
N GLY A 234 13.43 8.94 13.28
CA GLY A 234 12.86 10.11 12.59
C GLY A 234 11.53 9.85 11.88
N THR A 235 11.08 8.60 11.77
CA THR A 235 9.74 8.24 11.33
C THR A 235 8.83 8.10 12.55
N ALA A 236 7.66 8.76 12.57
CA ALA A 236 6.64 8.53 13.59
C ALA A 236 6.00 7.16 13.38
N LEU A 237 5.94 6.33 14.43
CA LEU A 237 5.53 4.94 14.32
C LEU A 237 4.28 4.66 15.16
N PHE A 238 3.35 3.88 14.57
CA PHE A 238 2.18 3.34 15.25
C PHE A 238 2.07 1.84 14.96
N VAL A 239 1.88 1.03 16.01
CA VAL A 239 1.72 -0.43 15.90
C VAL A 239 0.53 -0.86 16.74
N SER A 240 -0.42 -1.56 16.13
CA SER A 240 -1.58 -2.10 16.84
C SER A 240 -1.85 -3.56 16.47
N CYS A 241 -2.45 -4.29 17.41
CA CYS A 241 -2.84 -5.69 17.22
C CYS A 241 -3.81 -6.14 18.30
N GLY A 242 -4.74 -7.02 17.94
CA GLY A 242 -5.56 -7.81 18.87
C GLY A 242 -4.84 -9.05 19.41
N ASN A 243 -5.57 -9.93 20.08
CA ASN A 243 -5.04 -11.18 20.61
C ASN A 243 -5.68 -12.44 19.99
N GLY A 244 -6.55 -12.26 18.99
CA GLY A 244 -7.24 -13.36 18.31
C GLY A 244 -8.49 -13.90 19.02
N PHE A 245 -8.73 -13.53 20.27
CA PHE A 245 -10.02 -13.81 20.91
C PHE A 245 -11.07 -12.80 20.45
N PRO A 246 -12.34 -13.21 20.32
CA PRO A 246 -13.40 -12.28 19.96
C PRO A 246 -13.45 -11.06 20.88
N GLY A 247 -13.59 -9.89 20.29
CA GLY A 247 -13.69 -8.60 20.97
C GLY A 247 -14.97 -7.85 20.59
N PRO A 248 -15.06 -6.56 20.95
CA PRO A 248 -16.31 -5.79 20.80
C PRO A 248 -16.82 -5.63 19.36
N LEU A 249 -15.94 -5.79 18.36
CA LEU A 249 -16.28 -5.63 16.93
C LEU A 249 -16.46 -6.96 16.21
N ASP A 250 -16.31 -8.08 16.91
CA ASP A 250 -16.47 -9.42 16.36
C ASP A 250 -17.89 -9.96 16.58
N PRO A 251 -18.38 -10.81 15.67
CA PRO A 251 -19.50 -11.68 15.99
C PRO A 251 -19.07 -12.67 17.11
N PRO A 252 -20.00 -13.19 17.92
CA PRO A 252 -19.69 -14.07 19.04
C PRO A 252 -19.24 -15.49 18.59
N THR A 253 -18.38 -15.57 17.60
CA THR A 253 -17.91 -16.81 16.99
C THR A 253 -16.38 -16.88 17.04
N GLY A 254 -15.88 -17.99 17.54
CA GLY A 254 -14.53 -18.54 17.36
C GLY A 254 -13.32 -17.62 17.51
N ALA A 255 -12.23 -18.19 18.03
CA ALA A 255 -10.93 -17.50 18.02
C ALA A 255 -10.34 -17.50 16.60
N ASP A 256 -9.62 -16.45 16.28
CA ASP A 256 -8.80 -16.33 15.08
C ASP A 256 -7.38 -16.85 15.36
N LEU A 257 -6.83 -17.62 14.44
CA LEU A 257 -5.48 -18.18 14.56
C LEU A 257 -4.38 -17.32 13.94
N ILE A 258 -4.75 -16.31 13.16
CA ILE A 258 -3.81 -15.41 12.47
C ILE A 258 -3.36 -14.28 13.40
N GLU A 259 -4.32 -13.65 14.08
CA GLU A 259 -4.06 -12.50 14.94
C GLU A 259 -3.03 -12.77 16.05
N PRO A 260 -3.00 -13.95 16.73
CA PRO A 260 -1.95 -14.26 17.70
C PRO A 260 -0.53 -14.27 17.10
N VAL A 261 -0.37 -14.71 15.84
CA VAL A 261 0.93 -14.68 15.15
C VAL A 261 1.34 -13.22 14.88
N ALA A 262 0.41 -12.41 14.38
CA ALA A 262 0.63 -10.98 14.17
C ALA A 262 0.95 -10.27 15.49
N GLN A 263 0.27 -10.63 16.59
CA GLN A 263 0.51 -10.06 17.90
C GLN A 263 1.93 -10.34 18.42
N VAL A 264 2.37 -11.59 18.35
CA VAL A 264 3.72 -11.97 18.81
C VAL A 264 4.78 -11.25 17.99
N SER A 265 4.64 -11.21 16.66
CA SER A 265 5.55 -10.49 15.77
C SER A 265 5.56 -8.98 16.04
N SER A 266 4.38 -8.36 16.20
CA SER A 266 4.26 -6.93 16.52
C SER A 266 4.85 -6.57 17.88
N GLN A 267 4.66 -7.42 18.90
CA GLN A 267 5.23 -7.20 20.24
C GLN A 267 6.76 -7.32 20.22
N ALA A 268 7.32 -8.29 19.51
CA ALA A 268 8.76 -8.42 19.34
C ALA A 268 9.37 -7.20 18.63
N PHE A 269 8.74 -6.74 17.56
CA PHE A 269 9.15 -5.52 16.87
C PHE A 269 9.11 -4.30 17.78
N VAL A 270 8.04 -4.10 18.53
CA VAL A 270 7.93 -3.00 19.51
C VAL A 270 9.00 -3.10 20.60
N ALA A 271 9.32 -4.31 21.07
CA ALA A 271 10.41 -4.52 22.00
C ALA A 271 11.76 -4.13 21.40
N ALA A 272 12.03 -4.52 20.14
CA ALA A 272 13.25 -4.14 19.43
C ALA A 272 13.36 -2.61 19.23
N LEU A 273 12.26 -1.93 18.86
CA LEU A 273 12.21 -0.46 18.76
C LEU A 273 12.56 0.21 20.09
N ARG A 274 11.96 -0.24 21.18
CA ARG A 274 12.20 0.30 22.52
C ARG A 274 13.64 0.09 22.98
N LEU A 275 14.19 -1.11 22.76
CA LEU A 275 15.59 -1.41 23.03
C LEU A 275 16.55 -0.55 22.19
N GLY A 276 16.19 -0.31 20.91
CA GLY A 276 16.91 0.58 20.00
C GLY A 276 16.73 2.08 20.30
N GLY A 277 15.92 2.46 21.30
CA GLY A 277 15.60 3.85 21.61
C GLY A 277 14.83 4.57 20.50
N VAL A 278 14.01 3.84 19.75
CA VAL A 278 13.13 4.38 18.70
C VAL A 278 11.72 4.52 19.27
N PRO A 279 11.16 5.74 19.33
CA PRO A 279 9.81 5.96 19.86
C PRO A 279 8.76 5.29 19.00
N VAL A 280 7.75 4.69 19.64
CA VAL A 280 6.61 4.07 18.97
C VAL A 280 5.34 4.22 19.81
N THR A 281 4.25 4.62 19.16
CA THR A 281 2.91 4.58 19.74
C THR A 281 2.32 3.20 19.52
N THR A 282 1.68 2.62 20.53
CA THR A 282 1.14 1.26 20.44
C THR A 282 -0.30 1.20 20.91
N ASP A 283 -1.10 0.34 20.28
CA ASP A 283 -2.42 -0.07 20.75
C ASP A 283 -2.58 -1.60 20.67
N PHE A 284 -2.19 -2.28 21.73
CA PHE A 284 -2.49 -3.71 21.91
C PHE A 284 -3.81 -3.83 22.67
N TYR A 285 -4.91 -3.88 21.93
CA TYR A 285 -6.26 -3.66 22.45
C TYR A 285 -6.94 -4.88 23.08
N GLY A 286 -6.21 -5.99 23.26
CA GLY A 286 -6.78 -7.22 23.87
C GLY A 286 -7.69 -7.98 22.91
N GLY A 287 -8.94 -8.23 23.26
CA GLY A 287 -9.89 -8.94 22.40
C GLY A 287 -10.10 -8.27 21.04
N GLY A 288 -9.91 -9.05 19.99
CA GLY A 288 -10.05 -8.66 18.61
C GLY A 288 -9.40 -9.65 17.67
N THR A 289 -10.07 -9.93 16.55
CA THR A 289 -9.64 -10.87 15.51
C THR A 289 -8.98 -10.16 14.34
N HIS A 290 -8.41 -10.94 13.41
CA HIS A 290 -7.75 -10.45 12.20
C HIS A 290 -8.78 -9.99 11.17
N SER A 291 -9.42 -8.83 11.40
CA SER A 291 -10.59 -8.41 10.64
C SER A 291 -10.69 -6.90 10.41
N TRP A 292 -11.38 -6.53 9.32
CA TRP A 292 -11.51 -5.16 8.83
C TRP A 292 -12.07 -4.14 9.83
N PRO A 293 -13.06 -4.44 10.68
CA PRO A 293 -13.57 -3.47 11.65
C PRO A 293 -12.51 -2.96 12.63
N TYR A 294 -11.54 -3.81 12.99
CA TYR A 294 -10.41 -3.38 13.83
C TYR A 294 -9.43 -2.50 13.04
N TRP A 295 -9.12 -2.85 11.80
CA TRP A 295 -8.19 -2.07 10.99
C TRP A 295 -8.74 -0.69 10.61
N GLU A 296 -10.03 -0.57 10.37
CA GLU A 296 -10.72 0.73 10.23
C GLU A 296 -10.55 1.56 11.49
N ARG A 297 -10.89 0.99 12.66
CA ARG A 297 -10.73 1.65 13.96
C ARG A 297 -9.28 2.10 14.19
N GLU A 298 -8.32 1.24 13.89
CA GLU A 298 -6.90 1.55 14.12
C GLU A 298 -6.35 2.59 13.14
N LEU A 299 -6.85 2.64 11.91
CA LEU A 299 -6.56 3.75 10.99
C LEU A 299 -7.03 5.09 11.58
N HIS A 300 -8.24 5.14 12.14
CA HIS A 300 -8.74 6.35 12.80
C HIS A 300 -7.89 6.74 14.02
N LYS A 301 -7.43 5.77 14.83
CA LYS A 301 -6.55 6.04 15.98
C LYS A 301 -5.15 6.49 15.57
N ALA A 302 -4.62 5.93 14.48
CA ALA A 302 -3.31 6.33 13.94
C ALA A 302 -3.37 7.68 13.23
N TRP A 303 -4.56 8.14 12.83
CA TRP A 303 -4.73 9.33 12.01
C TRP A 303 -4.08 10.60 12.55
N PRO A 304 -4.17 10.95 13.84
CA PRO A 304 -3.51 12.17 14.34
C PRO A 304 -1.99 12.16 14.10
N MET A 305 -1.34 11.00 14.23
CA MET A 305 0.08 10.83 13.95
C MET A 305 0.37 10.91 12.44
N LEU A 306 -0.44 10.24 11.62
CA LEU A 306 -0.31 10.26 10.16
C LEU A 306 -0.52 11.67 9.62
N ALA A 307 -1.57 12.37 10.08
CA ALA A 307 -1.88 13.75 9.68
C ALA A 307 -0.76 14.72 10.05
N ALA A 308 -0.22 14.59 11.25
CA ALA A 308 0.94 15.41 11.69
C ALA A 308 2.16 15.14 10.81
N GLY A 309 2.46 13.87 10.49
CA GLY A 309 3.52 13.50 9.55
C GLY A 309 3.30 14.06 8.17
N LEU A 310 2.09 14.03 7.66
CA LEU A 310 1.69 14.57 6.36
C LEU A 310 1.57 16.10 6.36
N ARG A 311 1.72 16.77 7.52
CA ARG A 311 1.54 18.21 7.71
C ARG A 311 0.16 18.69 7.26
N LEU A 312 -0.85 17.91 7.51
CA LEU A 312 -2.24 18.30 7.33
C LEU A 312 -2.63 19.20 8.49
N GLY A 313 -3.16 20.37 8.18
CA GLY A 313 -3.61 21.37 9.16
C GLY A 313 -4.92 20.97 9.82
#